data_a38a80c1bb3eb8b34f14e35b5316ac70
#
_entry.id   a38a80c1bb3eb8b34f14e35b5316ac70
#
_cell.length_a   1.000
_cell.length_b   1.000
_cell.length_c   1.000
_cell.angle_alpha   90.00
_cell.angle_beta   90.00
_cell.angle_gamma   90.00
#
_symmetry.space_group_name_H-M   'P 1'
#
loop_
_entity.id
_entity.type
_entity.pdbx_description
1 polymer ?
#
loop_
_entity_poly.entity_id
_entity_poly.type
_entity_poly.pdbx_seq_one_letter_code
_entity_poly.pdbx_strand_id
1 'polypeptide(L)'
;MEFPEKKEERIKLKEGNTYFFICFALVCGGKSTFFEQIISQTTSEQNKDKYNIKIVSSDKIREDLSLQMQKKNPNMTFKQCFDKVGKETAKKFDAQIRAAINQKMEDKINIILVDKNYPQGIGKFLKSFCKDISSQFFLVFIPNIKKSIDINGLKFPYSLNYFIQCYLRLKNRHGHEVLNGEDESSKAVYLSFFKLFQNFDFYKKINSDKQYENNVFLNTIDFTDESKDIEVDKDTEILFENVIKHLRAFDMENIKTNYEKDINNYFNIIDEKYDGKGFFADTRELIKNQVIDLLENGINKL
;
A
#
# COMPACT_ATOMS: atom_id res chain seq x y z
N MET A 1 12.17 16.35 8.40
CA MET A 1 13.21 15.39 8.75
C MET A 1 14.14 15.33 7.56
N GLU A 2 15.29 15.96 7.63
CA GLU A 2 16.32 15.82 6.60
C GLU A 2 16.89 14.40 6.76
N PHE A 3 16.71 13.59 5.76
CA PHE A 3 17.42 12.33 5.66
C PHE A 3 18.88 12.67 5.36
N PRO A 4 19.86 12.13 6.12
CA PRO A 4 21.24 12.38 5.79
C PRO A 4 21.51 11.89 4.36
N GLU A 5 22.17 12.72 3.55
CA GLU A 5 22.74 12.32 2.27
C GLU A 5 23.85 11.28 2.51
N LYS A 6 23.46 10.05 2.80
CA LYS A 6 24.38 8.92 2.75
C LYS A 6 24.53 8.50 1.30
N LYS A 7 25.74 8.19 0.86
CA LYS A 7 25.98 7.46 -0.37
C LYS A 7 25.00 6.29 -0.42
N GLU A 8 24.13 6.29 -1.42
CA GLU A 8 23.10 5.26 -1.59
C GLU A 8 23.80 3.93 -1.88
N GLU A 9 23.97 3.13 -0.83
CA GLU A 9 24.43 1.75 -0.99
C GLU A 9 23.25 0.94 -1.50
N ARG A 10 23.37 0.40 -2.72
CA ARG A 10 22.33 -0.44 -3.33
C ARG A 10 22.58 -1.91 -3.04
N ILE A 11 21.52 -2.60 -2.66
CA ILE A 11 21.53 -4.04 -2.42
C ILE A 11 21.06 -4.75 -3.69
N LYS A 12 21.96 -5.43 -4.36
CA LYS A 12 21.62 -6.26 -5.51
C LYS A 12 20.90 -7.53 -5.08
N LEU A 13 19.89 -7.89 -5.84
CA LEU A 13 19.18 -9.15 -5.66
C LEU A 13 20.09 -10.32 -6.05
N LYS A 14 20.14 -11.38 -5.22
CA LYS A 14 21.01 -12.55 -5.39
C LYS A 14 20.18 -13.82 -5.47
N GLU A 15 20.63 -14.77 -6.28
CA GLU A 15 20.08 -16.12 -6.31
C GLU A 15 20.16 -16.78 -4.94
N GLY A 16 19.24 -17.69 -4.68
CA GLY A 16 19.11 -18.36 -3.39
C GLY A 16 18.56 -17.52 -2.26
N ASN A 17 18.42 -16.20 -2.40
CA ASN A 17 17.81 -15.34 -1.39
C ASN A 17 16.32 -15.13 -1.63
N THR A 18 15.57 -14.86 -0.53
CA THR A 18 14.15 -14.53 -0.57
C THR A 18 13.95 -13.07 -0.24
N TYR A 19 13.17 -12.39 -1.08
CA TYR A 19 12.87 -10.97 -0.98
C TYR A 19 11.38 -10.76 -0.85
N PHE A 20 10.97 -10.09 0.24
CA PHE A 20 9.58 -9.72 0.48
C PHE A 20 9.35 -8.28 0.04
N PHE A 21 8.43 -8.07 -0.89
CA PHE A 21 8.00 -6.73 -1.25
C PHE A 21 6.67 -6.42 -0.58
N ILE A 22 6.66 -5.43 0.30
CA ILE A 22 5.51 -5.03 1.11
C ILE A 22 5.21 -3.56 0.81
N CYS A 23 4.10 -3.30 0.11
CA CYS A 23 3.75 -1.94 -0.28
C CYS A 23 2.93 -1.23 0.77
N PHE A 24 3.25 0.05 0.97
CA PHE A 24 2.48 1.02 1.73
C PHE A 24 1.93 2.07 0.77
N ALA A 25 0.63 2.06 0.59
CA ALA A 25 -0.06 3.00 -0.28
C ALA A 25 -1.45 3.27 0.27
N LEU A 26 -2.00 4.45 -0.04
CA LEU A 26 -3.43 4.68 0.18
C LEU A 26 -4.27 3.71 -0.66
N VAL A 27 -5.53 3.58 -0.32
CA VAL A 27 -6.50 2.90 -1.17
C VAL A 27 -6.46 3.55 -2.57
N CYS A 28 -6.44 2.74 -3.60
CA CYS A 28 -6.25 3.18 -5.00
C CYS A 28 -4.90 3.87 -5.30
N GLY A 29 -3.91 3.73 -4.40
CA GLY A 29 -2.62 4.42 -4.47
C GLY A 29 -1.57 3.80 -5.37
N GLY A 30 -1.87 2.79 -6.21
CA GLY A 30 -0.92 2.24 -7.18
C GLY A 30 -0.20 0.95 -6.76
N LYS A 31 -0.52 0.37 -5.60
CA LYS A 31 0.09 -0.89 -5.13
C LYS A 31 -0.04 -2.03 -6.14
N SER A 32 -1.25 -2.24 -6.68
CA SER A 32 -1.48 -3.28 -7.69
C SER A 32 -0.68 -3.04 -8.95
N THR A 33 -0.60 -1.79 -9.42
CA THR A 33 0.22 -1.41 -10.58
C THR A 33 1.70 -1.72 -10.35
N PHE A 34 2.22 -1.43 -9.17
CA PHE A 34 3.61 -1.78 -8.82
C PHE A 34 3.83 -3.30 -8.88
N PHE A 35 2.94 -4.10 -8.31
CA PHE A 35 3.05 -5.56 -8.36
C PHE A 35 2.91 -6.11 -9.78
N GLU A 36 1.97 -5.58 -10.57
CA GLU A 36 1.82 -5.93 -11.99
C GLU A 36 3.11 -5.68 -12.78
N GLN A 37 3.78 -4.55 -12.53
CA GLN A 37 5.05 -4.26 -13.18
C GLN A 37 6.17 -5.22 -12.74
N ILE A 38 6.28 -5.55 -11.45
CA ILE A 38 7.25 -6.57 -11.00
C ILE A 38 6.98 -7.90 -11.70
N ILE A 39 5.73 -8.35 -11.72
CA ILE A 39 5.36 -9.62 -12.37
C ILE A 39 5.73 -9.57 -13.85
N SER A 40 5.32 -8.53 -14.56
CA SER A 40 5.58 -8.38 -15.99
C SER A 40 7.07 -8.42 -16.32
N GLN A 41 7.91 -7.71 -15.55
CA GLN A 41 9.36 -7.67 -15.78
C GLN A 41 10.04 -9.01 -15.46
N THR A 42 9.62 -9.68 -14.41
CA THR A 42 10.25 -10.89 -13.91
C THR A 42 9.78 -12.17 -14.64
N THR A 43 8.59 -12.14 -15.25
CA THR A 43 8.07 -13.26 -16.07
C THR A 43 8.30 -13.07 -17.58
N SER A 44 8.98 -11.99 -17.99
CA SER A 44 9.35 -11.79 -19.39
C SER A 44 10.25 -12.94 -19.88
N GLU A 45 10.26 -13.19 -21.21
CA GLU A 45 11.08 -14.24 -21.83
C GLU A 45 12.57 -14.17 -21.43
N GLN A 46 13.09 -12.97 -21.20
CA GLN A 46 14.47 -12.75 -20.78
C GLN A 46 14.74 -13.09 -19.32
N ASN A 47 13.70 -13.03 -18.46
CA ASN A 47 13.84 -13.09 -17.02
C ASN A 47 13.16 -14.29 -16.35
N LYS A 48 12.31 -15.04 -17.05
CA LYS A 48 11.50 -16.14 -16.51
C LYS A 48 12.31 -17.22 -15.78
N ASP A 49 13.55 -17.45 -16.20
CA ASP A 49 14.42 -18.44 -15.59
C ASP A 49 15.21 -17.89 -14.40
N LYS A 50 15.29 -16.58 -14.25
CA LYS A 50 16.04 -15.88 -13.20
C LYS A 50 15.25 -15.74 -11.90
N TYR A 51 13.91 -15.64 -11.97
CA TYR A 51 13.08 -15.32 -10.83
C TYR A 51 12.07 -16.43 -10.49
N ASN A 52 11.84 -16.64 -9.21
CA ASN A 52 10.73 -17.42 -8.66
C ASN A 52 9.79 -16.47 -7.90
N ILE A 53 8.61 -16.23 -8.46
CA ILE A 53 7.67 -15.23 -7.92
C ILE A 53 6.47 -15.90 -7.29
N LYS A 54 6.11 -15.42 -6.10
CA LYS A 54 4.89 -15.79 -5.39
C LYS A 54 4.13 -14.53 -4.99
N ILE A 55 2.81 -14.56 -5.11
CA ILE A 55 1.93 -13.49 -4.67
C ILE A 55 1.05 -14.04 -3.56
N VAL A 56 1.03 -13.34 -2.43
CA VAL A 56 0.14 -13.66 -1.32
C VAL A 56 -0.74 -12.45 -1.05
N SER A 57 -2.01 -12.55 -1.44
CA SER A 57 -2.99 -11.46 -1.34
C SER A 57 -4.02 -11.76 -0.26
N SER A 58 -4.10 -10.87 0.74
CA SER A 58 -5.09 -10.98 1.80
C SER A 58 -6.51 -10.78 1.29
N ASP A 59 -6.69 -9.90 0.30
CA ASP A 59 -8.00 -9.58 -0.26
C ASP A 59 -8.52 -10.74 -1.10
N LYS A 60 -7.66 -11.36 -1.91
CA LYS A 60 -8.03 -12.57 -2.67
C LYS A 60 -8.40 -13.74 -1.76
N ILE A 61 -7.63 -13.98 -0.70
CA ILE A 61 -7.95 -15.02 0.30
C ILE A 61 -9.30 -14.74 0.95
N ARG A 62 -9.57 -13.49 1.30
CA ARG A 62 -10.82 -13.09 1.94
C ARG A 62 -12.01 -13.24 1.02
N GLU A 63 -11.85 -12.84 -0.24
CA GLU A 63 -12.86 -13.03 -1.29
C GLU A 63 -13.20 -14.52 -1.47
N ASP A 64 -12.19 -15.38 -1.68
CA ASP A 64 -12.36 -16.82 -1.87
C ASP A 64 -13.08 -17.48 -0.66
N LEU A 65 -12.71 -17.08 0.57
CA LEU A 65 -13.38 -17.55 1.78
C LEU A 65 -14.82 -17.07 1.86
N SER A 66 -15.08 -15.83 1.48
CA SER A 66 -16.43 -15.26 1.50
C SER A 66 -17.35 -15.97 0.53
N LEU A 67 -16.89 -16.23 -0.68
CA LEU A 67 -17.63 -17.01 -1.70
C LEU A 67 -17.90 -18.45 -1.22
N GLN A 68 -16.90 -19.09 -0.60
CA GLN A 68 -17.09 -20.44 -0.02
C GLN A 68 -18.11 -20.43 1.13
N MET A 69 -18.09 -19.40 1.99
CA MET A 69 -19.05 -19.27 3.08
C MET A 69 -20.46 -18.99 2.53
N GLN A 70 -20.58 -18.13 1.54
CA GLN A 70 -21.87 -17.81 0.91
C GLN A 70 -22.51 -19.04 0.25
N LYS A 71 -21.71 -19.86 -0.44
CA LYS A 71 -22.19 -21.15 -1.00
C LYS A 71 -22.77 -22.08 0.06
N LYS A 72 -22.16 -22.10 1.26
CA LYS A 72 -22.63 -22.91 2.41
C LYS A 72 -23.81 -22.29 3.14
N ASN A 73 -23.99 -20.98 3.01
CA ASN A 73 -25.03 -20.20 3.70
C ASN A 73 -25.74 -19.26 2.69
N PRO A 74 -26.64 -19.79 1.86
CA PRO A 74 -27.27 -19.00 0.78
C PRO A 74 -28.08 -17.78 1.26
N ASN A 75 -28.48 -17.77 2.53
CA ASN A 75 -29.23 -16.66 3.13
C ASN A 75 -28.34 -15.48 3.56
N MET A 76 -27.01 -15.62 3.47
CA MET A 76 -26.07 -14.54 3.79
C MET A 76 -25.64 -13.78 2.53
N THR A 77 -25.59 -12.46 2.63
CA THR A 77 -25.00 -11.65 1.57
C THR A 77 -23.46 -11.84 1.53
N PHE A 78 -22.85 -11.55 0.38
CA PHE A 78 -21.38 -11.54 0.25
C PHE A 78 -20.72 -10.67 1.34
N LYS A 79 -21.24 -9.46 1.58
CA LYS A 79 -20.73 -8.53 2.60
C LYS A 79 -20.78 -9.14 4.01
N GLN A 80 -21.86 -9.81 4.37
CA GLN A 80 -21.97 -10.50 5.67
C GLN A 80 -20.95 -11.65 5.79
N CYS A 81 -20.70 -12.39 4.71
CA CYS A 81 -19.68 -13.43 4.68
C CYS A 81 -18.28 -12.80 4.80
N PHE A 82 -18.02 -11.74 4.04
CA PHE A 82 -16.74 -11.02 4.04
C PHE A 82 -16.37 -10.49 5.43
N ASP A 83 -17.32 -9.98 6.20
CA ASP A 83 -17.07 -9.50 7.56
C ASP A 83 -16.75 -10.63 8.53
N LYS A 84 -17.34 -11.81 8.33
CA LYS A 84 -17.15 -12.96 9.23
C LYS A 84 -15.83 -13.70 9.03
N VAL A 85 -15.27 -13.72 7.83
CA VAL A 85 -14.08 -14.56 7.51
C VAL A 85 -12.74 -13.92 7.91
N GLY A 86 -12.71 -12.73 8.52
CA GLY A 86 -11.48 -11.99 8.79
C GLY A 86 -10.42 -12.76 9.58
N LYS A 87 -10.81 -13.52 10.63
CA LYS A 87 -9.86 -14.34 11.41
C LYS A 87 -9.28 -15.51 10.61
N GLU A 88 -10.11 -16.14 9.78
CA GLU A 88 -9.66 -17.25 8.93
C GLU A 88 -8.76 -16.73 7.80
N THR A 89 -9.09 -15.56 7.25
CA THR A 89 -8.23 -14.86 6.28
C THR A 89 -6.82 -14.66 6.83
N ALA A 90 -6.69 -14.16 8.06
CA ALA A 90 -5.39 -13.95 8.69
C ALA A 90 -4.58 -15.26 8.83
N LYS A 91 -5.23 -16.35 9.28
CA LYS A 91 -4.58 -17.65 9.40
C LYS A 91 -4.11 -18.22 8.05
N LYS A 92 -4.98 -18.14 7.03
CA LYS A 92 -4.63 -18.62 5.67
C LYS A 92 -3.53 -17.76 5.04
N PHE A 93 -3.55 -16.44 5.26
CA PHE A 93 -2.52 -15.55 4.79
C PHE A 93 -1.15 -15.93 5.36
N ASP A 94 -1.04 -16.11 6.68
CA ASP A 94 0.19 -16.53 7.34
C ASP A 94 0.66 -17.91 6.83
N ALA A 95 -0.26 -18.85 6.61
CA ALA A 95 0.05 -20.16 6.07
C ALA A 95 0.58 -20.07 4.62
N GLN A 96 -0.01 -19.22 3.77
CA GLN A 96 0.47 -19.02 2.41
C GLN A 96 1.84 -18.33 2.35
N ILE A 97 2.14 -17.38 3.25
CA ILE A 97 3.49 -16.80 3.36
C ILE A 97 4.51 -17.90 3.70
N ARG A 98 4.22 -18.77 4.70
CA ARG A 98 5.12 -19.90 5.03
C ARG A 98 5.28 -20.87 3.88
N ALA A 99 4.20 -21.19 3.18
CA ALA A 99 4.27 -22.04 1.99
C ALA A 99 5.12 -21.43 0.88
N ALA A 100 5.01 -20.11 0.67
CA ALA A 100 5.83 -19.38 -0.32
C ALA A 100 7.32 -19.40 0.06
N ILE A 101 7.66 -19.25 1.35
CA ILE A 101 9.04 -19.38 1.85
C ILE A 101 9.58 -20.77 1.58
N ASN A 102 8.80 -21.82 1.86
CA ASN A 102 9.20 -23.22 1.69
C ASN A 102 9.35 -23.62 0.21
N GLN A 103 8.79 -22.85 -0.73
CA GLN A 103 8.92 -23.05 -2.18
C GLN A 103 10.11 -22.28 -2.77
N LYS A 104 11.05 -21.86 -1.96
CA LYS A 104 12.30 -21.23 -2.36
C LYS A 104 13.07 -22.13 -3.34
N MET A 105 13.65 -21.53 -4.35
CA MET A 105 14.54 -22.16 -5.33
C MET A 105 15.95 -21.60 -5.15
N GLU A 106 16.96 -22.46 -5.00
CA GLU A 106 18.34 -22.06 -4.69
C GLU A 106 19.05 -21.43 -5.88
N ASP A 107 18.63 -21.78 -7.09
CA ASP A 107 19.13 -21.28 -8.37
C ASP A 107 18.38 -20.05 -8.92
N LYS A 108 17.45 -19.50 -8.13
CA LYS A 108 16.64 -18.33 -8.53
C LYS A 108 16.61 -17.24 -7.46
N ILE A 109 16.35 -16.03 -7.92
CA ILE A 109 15.98 -14.92 -7.05
C ILE A 109 14.52 -15.12 -6.65
N ASN A 110 14.25 -15.36 -5.36
CA ASN A 110 12.91 -15.63 -4.87
C ASN A 110 12.23 -14.34 -4.42
N ILE A 111 11.10 -14.00 -5.01
CA ILE A 111 10.33 -12.80 -4.70
C ILE A 111 8.95 -13.19 -4.18
N ILE A 112 8.60 -12.68 -3.00
CA ILE A 112 7.26 -12.81 -2.41
C ILE A 112 6.61 -11.43 -2.38
N LEU A 113 5.59 -11.25 -3.21
CA LEU A 113 4.78 -10.04 -3.23
C LEU A 113 3.69 -10.17 -2.16
N VAL A 114 3.78 -9.32 -1.13
CA VAL A 114 2.86 -9.32 0.02
C VAL A 114 1.76 -8.30 -0.24
N ASP A 115 0.64 -8.77 -0.80
CA ASP A 115 -0.51 -7.94 -1.13
C ASP A 115 -1.42 -7.79 0.08
N LYS A 116 -0.94 -7.00 1.03
CA LYS A 116 -1.67 -6.56 2.20
C LYS A 116 -1.13 -5.22 2.67
N ASN A 117 -2.02 -4.30 2.98
CA ASN A 117 -1.63 -3.04 3.58
C ASN A 117 -1.41 -3.20 5.10
N TYR A 118 -0.25 -2.78 5.60
CA TYR A 118 0.13 -2.91 7.00
C TYR A 118 0.38 -1.56 7.68
N PRO A 119 -0.61 -0.68 7.78
CA PRO A 119 -0.37 0.64 8.38
C PRO A 119 0.04 0.57 9.86
N GLN A 120 -0.31 -0.50 10.57
CA GLN A 120 0.02 -0.69 12.00
C GLN A 120 0.57 -2.08 12.34
N GLY A 121 0.38 -3.07 11.50
CA GLY A 121 0.69 -4.48 11.80
C GLY A 121 2.04 -4.97 11.30
N ILE A 122 2.83 -4.11 10.64
CA ILE A 122 4.08 -4.54 9.99
C ILE A 122 5.11 -5.13 10.97
N GLY A 123 5.24 -4.56 12.16
CA GLY A 123 6.19 -5.07 13.16
C GLY A 123 5.88 -6.50 13.58
N LYS A 124 4.59 -6.87 13.69
CA LYS A 124 4.19 -8.25 13.98
C LYS A 124 4.53 -9.18 12.82
N PHE A 125 4.29 -8.75 11.59
CA PHE A 125 4.63 -9.50 10.39
C PHE A 125 6.15 -9.76 10.33
N LEU A 126 6.96 -8.71 10.43
CA LEU A 126 8.41 -8.83 10.42
C LEU A 126 8.90 -9.78 11.53
N LYS A 127 8.43 -9.61 12.76
CA LYS A 127 8.80 -10.49 13.88
C LYS A 127 8.46 -11.96 13.63
N SER A 128 7.38 -12.23 12.87
CA SER A 128 6.95 -13.62 12.57
C SER A 128 7.80 -14.27 11.49
N PHE A 129 8.35 -13.51 10.56
CA PHE A 129 9.02 -14.05 9.37
C PHE A 129 10.48 -13.63 9.22
N CYS A 130 10.97 -12.63 9.95
CA CYS A 130 12.34 -12.10 9.87
C CYS A 130 13.40 -12.97 10.56
N LYS A 131 13.09 -14.24 10.85
CA LYS A 131 14.04 -15.17 11.51
C LYS A 131 14.94 -15.90 10.51
N ASP A 132 14.56 -15.88 9.25
CA ASP A 132 15.33 -16.46 8.16
C ASP A 132 16.41 -15.46 7.73
N ILE A 133 17.67 -15.82 7.93
CA ILE A 133 18.83 -14.97 7.61
C ILE A 133 18.93 -14.71 6.10
N SER A 134 18.39 -15.61 5.27
CA SER A 134 18.37 -15.45 3.80
C SER A 134 17.21 -14.59 3.27
N SER A 135 16.34 -14.12 4.16
CA SER A 135 15.18 -13.30 3.77
C SER A 135 15.42 -11.83 4.03
N GLN A 136 15.07 -11.00 3.07
CA GLN A 136 15.12 -9.55 3.14
C GLN A 136 13.75 -8.95 2.87
N PHE A 137 13.40 -7.90 3.62
CA PHE A 137 12.09 -7.26 3.56
C PHE A 137 12.21 -5.86 3.00
N PHE A 138 11.58 -5.64 1.86
CA PHE A 138 11.53 -4.33 1.21
C PHE A 138 10.18 -3.69 1.49
N LEU A 139 10.22 -2.64 2.30
CA LEU A 139 9.05 -1.81 2.58
C LEU A 139 9.00 -0.73 1.51
N VAL A 140 8.05 -0.86 0.61
CA VAL A 140 7.92 0.02 -0.55
C VAL A 140 6.82 1.04 -0.30
N PHE A 141 7.20 2.30 -0.24
CA PHE A 141 6.27 3.41 -0.05
C PHE A 141 5.88 4.03 -1.39
N ILE A 142 4.60 4.09 -1.62
CA ILE A 142 3.98 4.75 -2.76
C ILE A 142 3.00 5.79 -2.21
N PRO A 143 3.19 7.05 -2.40
CA PRO A 143 4.23 7.78 -3.15
C PRO A 143 5.54 7.92 -2.38
N ASN A 144 6.50 8.60 -3.03
CA ASN A 144 7.79 8.91 -2.42
C ASN A 144 7.63 9.73 -1.13
N ILE A 145 7.99 9.15 0.01
CA ILE A 145 7.86 9.79 1.34
C ILE A 145 8.79 11.01 1.53
N LYS A 146 9.81 11.19 0.68
CA LYS A 146 10.67 12.39 0.71
C LYS A 146 9.88 13.66 0.39
N LYS A 147 8.72 13.54 -0.25
CA LYS A 147 7.77 14.62 -0.56
C LYS A 147 6.67 14.76 0.50
N SER A 148 6.90 14.28 1.72
CA SER A 148 5.94 14.40 2.82
C SER A 148 5.59 15.84 3.12
N ILE A 149 4.32 16.09 3.45
CA ILE A 149 3.87 17.40 3.93
C ILE A 149 3.82 17.44 5.45
N ASP A 150 4.09 18.60 6.02
CA ASP A 150 3.91 18.90 7.43
C ASP A 150 2.72 19.86 7.56
N ILE A 151 1.65 19.40 8.21
CA ILE A 151 0.48 20.23 8.47
C ILE A 151 0.32 20.36 9.99
N ASN A 152 0.61 21.53 10.53
CA ASN A 152 0.51 21.82 11.96
C ASN A 152 1.27 20.82 12.85
N GLY A 153 2.49 20.46 12.46
CA GLY A 153 3.35 19.51 13.19
C GLY A 153 3.00 18.03 12.96
N LEU A 154 2.09 17.75 12.01
CA LEU A 154 1.76 16.42 11.56
C LEU A 154 2.45 16.14 10.24
N LYS A 155 3.34 15.16 10.26
CA LYS A 155 3.98 14.67 9.05
C LYS A 155 3.13 13.61 8.41
N PHE A 156 2.70 13.90 7.17
CA PHE A 156 2.05 12.93 6.31
C PHE A 156 3.07 12.39 5.32
N PRO A 157 3.09 11.07 5.08
CA PRO A 157 4.03 10.47 4.15
C PRO A 157 3.66 10.69 2.69
N TYR A 158 2.70 11.57 2.40
CA TYR A 158 2.24 11.87 1.05
C TYR A 158 1.72 13.30 0.93
N SER A 159 1.74 13.81 -0.29
CA SER A 159 1.21 15.12 -0.61
C SER A 159 -0.32 15.13 -0.63
N LEU A 160 -0.91 16.29 -0.45
CA LEU A 160 -2.34 16.51 -0.64
C LEU A 160 -2.79 16.09 -2.04
N ASN A 161 -1.97 16.38 -3.05
CA ASN A 161 -2.18 15.98 -4.43
C ASN A 161 -2.38 14.46 -4.57
N TYR A 162 -1.51 13.66 -3.98
CA TYR A 162 -1.65 12.21 -3.99
C TYR A 162 -2.93 11.73 -3.29
N PHE A 163 -3.30 12.37 -2.18
CA PHE A 163 -4.55 12.09 -1.50
C PHE A 163 -5.75 12.32 -2.44
N ILE A 164 -5.81 13.49 -3.10
CA ILE A 164 -6.89 13.82 -4.04
C ILE A 164 -6.92 12.82 -5.20
N GLN A 165 -5.77 12.51 -5.79
CA GLN A 165 -5.67 11.55 -6.89
C GLN A 165 -6.18 10.15 -6.49
N CYS A 166 -5.79 9.66 -5.31
CA CYS A 166 -6.26 8.37 -4.82
C CYS A 166 -7.78 8.37 -4.59
N TYR A 167 -8.33 9.46 -4.07
CA TYR A 167 -9.77 9.63 -3.89
C TYR A 167 -10.51 9.63 -5.23
N LEU A 168 -10.06 10.40 -6.20
CA LEU A 168 -10.68 10.45 -7.54
C LEU A 168 -10.62 9.09 -8.25
N ARG A 169 -9.54 8.33 -8.07
CA ARG A 169 -9.45 6.94 -8.55
C ARG A 169 -10.43 6.03 -7.85
N LEU A 170 -10.62 6.19 -6.53
CA LEU A 170 -11.63 5.43 -5.81
C LEU A 170 -13.03 5.73 -6.35
N LYS A 171 -13.35 7.01 -6.54
CA LYS A 171 -14.65 7.47 -7.07
C LYS A 171 -14.97 6.86 -8.44
N ASN A 172 -13.96 6.75 -9.31
CA ASN A 172 -14.11 6.19 -10.66
C ASN A 172 -13.88 4.67 -10.73
N ARG A 173 -13.77 4.00 -9.59
CA ARG A 173 -13.55 2.56 -9.53
C ARG A 173 -14.89 1.82 -9.64
N HIS A 174 -15.07 1.12 -10.76
CA HIS A 174 -16.23 0.27 -11.01
C HIS A 174 -15.87 -1.21 -10.91
N GLY A 175 -16.86 -2.04 -10.55
CA GLY A 175 -16.73 -3.50 -10.60
C GLY A 175 -15.89 -4.13 -9.48
N HIS A 176 -15.57 -3.40 -8.41
CA HIS A 176 -14.92 -3.96 -7.24
C HIS A 176 -15.94 -4.18 -6.13
N GLU A 177 -16.05 -5.42 -5.64
CA GLU A 177 -17.13 -5.82 -4.72
C GLU A 177 -17.09 -5.14 -3.34
N VAL A 178 -15.92 -4.65 -2.91
CA VAL A 178 -15.72 -4.11 -1.55
C VAL A 178 -15.44 -2.61 -1.55
N LEU A 179 -14.76 -2.11 -2.58
CA LEU A 179 -14.36 -0.70 -2.68
C LEU A 179 -14.83 -0.16 -4.03
N ASN A 180 -16.05 0.27 -4.08
CA ASN A 180 -16.72 0.84 -5.24
C ASN A 180 -16.90 2.35 -5.04
N GLY A 181 -16.64 3.14 -6.09
CA GLY A 181 -16.77 4.59 -6.03
C GLY A 181 -18.20 5.08 -5.81
N GLU A 182 -19.18 4.27 -6.11
CA GLU A 182 -20.62 4.55 -5.90
C GLU A 182 -21.07 4.31 -4.44
N ASP A 183 -20.27 3.58 -3.63
CA ASP A 183 -20.60 3.24 -2.26
C ASP A 183 -19.97 4.22 -1.28
N GLU A 184 -20.79 4.95 -0.52
CA GLU A 184 -20.31 5.86 0.52
C GLU A 184 -19.47 5.18 1.61
N SER A 185 -19.71 3.89 1.86
CA SER A 185 -18.87 3.12 2.78
C SER A 185 -17.41 3.02 2.31
N SER A 186 -17.17 3.09 1.02
CA SER A 186 -15.83 3.13 0.43
C SER A 186 -15.06 4.40 0.78
N LYS A 187 -15.75 5.53 0.87
CA LYS A 187 -15.17 6.81 1.31
C LYS A 187 -14.74 6.74 2.79
N ALA A 188 -15.56 6.13 3.64
CA ALA A 188 -15.23 5.92 5.05
C ALA A 188 -14.02 4.98 5.22
N VAL A 189 -13.93 3.91 4.41
CA VAL A 189 -12.76 3.03 4.37
C VAL A 189 -11.52 3.81 3.93
N TYR A 190 -11.63 4.63 2.90
CA TYR A 190 -10.54 5.47 2.41
C TYR A 190 -9.98 6.39 3.50
N LEU A 191 -10.85 7.11 4.21
CA LEU A 191 -10.46 7.97 5.33
C LEU A 191 -9.85 7.20 6.50
N SER A 192 -10.37 6.00 6.75
CA SER A 192 -9.82 5.13 7.78
C SER A 192 -8.36 4.75 7.49
N PHE A 193 -8.05 4.40 6.25
CA PHE A 193 -6.67 4.14 5.83
C PHE A 193 -5.81 5.40 5.91
N PHE A 194 -6.34 6.55 5.48
CA PHE A 194 -5.64 7.81 5.61
C PHE A 194 -5.26 8.10 7.07
N LYS A 195 -6.20 7.94 8.02
CA LYS A 195 -5.93 8.10 9.45
C LYS A 195 -4.84 7.14 9.95
N LEU A 196 -4.87 5.88 9.51
CA LEU A 196 -3.88 4.88 9.91
C LEU A 196 -2.45 5.24 9.48
N PHE A 197 -2.31 5.93 8.36
CA PHE A 197 -1.01 6.41 7.88
C PHE A 197 -0.54 7.72 8.53
N GLN A 198 -1.35 8.42 9.32
CA GLN A 198 -0.95 9.64 10.03
C GLN A 198 0.16 9.40 11.07
N ASN A 199 0.19 8.23 11.70
CA ASN A 199 1.15 7.90 12.75
C ASN A 199 2.34 7.14 12.18
N PHE A 200 3.19 7.85 11.46
CA PHE A 200 4.38 7.29 10.80
C PHE A 200 5.55 6.99 11.76
N ASP A 201 5.28 6.94 13.05
CA ASP A 201 6.25 6.54 14.08
C ASP A 201 6.78 5.10 13.93
N PHE A 202 6.16 4.32 13.05
CA PHE A 202 6.68 2.99 12.79
C PHE A 202 8.08 3.00 12.15
N TYR A 203 8.44 4.06 11.45
CA TYR A 203 9.79 4.31 10.93
C TYR A 203 10.82 4.38 12.05
N LYS A 204 10.52 5.14 13.10
CA LYS A 204 11.31 5.19 14.31
C LYS A 204 11.44 3.82 14.95
N LYS A 205 10.32 3.07 14.97
CA LYS A 205 10.24 1.76 15.61
C LYS A 205 11.04 0.69 14.87
N ILE A 206 11.01 0.69 13.54
CA ILE A 206 11.80 -0.25 12.72
C ILE A 206 13.28 0.11 12.78
N ASN A 207 13.63 1.40 12.63
CA ASN A 207 15.02 1.84 12.66
C ASN A 207 15.66 1.76 14.06
N SER A 208 14.87 1.73 15.14
CA SER A 208 15.37 1.59 16.51
C SER A 208 15.56 0.14 16.96
N ASP A 209 15.03 -0.82 16.23
CA ASP A 209 15.11 -2.24 16.58
C ASP A 209 16.24 -2.92 15.80
N LYS A 210 17.39 -3.14 16.48
CA LYS A 210 18.60 -3.74 15.90
C LYS A 210 18.36 -5.09 15.21
N GLN A 211 17.28 -5.81 15.57
CA GLN A 211 16.96 -7.09 14.92
C GLN A 211 16.58 -6.95 13.44
N TYR A 212 16.20 -5.75 12.99
CA TYR A 212 15.81 -5.48 11.60
C TYR A 212 16.91 -4.81 10.76
N GLU A 213 17.99 -4.34 11.40
CA GLU A 213 19.03 -3.50 10.78
C GLU A 213 19.62 -4.09 9.49
N ASN A 214 19.75 -5.42 9.41
CA ASN A 214 20.34 -6.11 8.28
C ASN A 214 19.33 -6.73 7.30
N ASN A 215 18.06 -6.76 7.65
CA ASN A 215 17.05 -7.53 6.91
C ASN A 215 15.87 -6.69 6.42
N VAL A 216 15.72 -5.44 6.90
CA VAL A 216 14.63 -4.55 6.51
C VAL A 216 15.17 -3.33 5.80
N PHE A 217 14.69 -3.09 4.60
CA PHE A 217 15.09 -1.99 3.74
C PHE A 217 13.88 -1.18 3.34
N LEU A 218 14.08 0.11 3.18
CA LEU A 218 13.03 1.04 2.82
C LEU A 218 13.26 1.55 1.41
N ASN A 219 12.24 1.48 0.58
CA ASN A 219 12.28 2.05 -0.75
C ASN A 219 11.09 2.98 -0.97
N THR A 220 11.26 3.93 -1.86
CA THR A 220 10.18 4.83 -2.27
C THR A 220 10.00 4.75 -3.78
N ILE A 221 8.76 4.62 -4.21
CA ILE A 221 8.39 4.70 -5.62
C ILE A 221 7.74 6.05 -5.84
N ASP A 222 8.26 6.83 -6.76
CA ASP A 222 7.63 8.06 -7.18
C ASP A 222 6.47 7.75 -8.12
N PHE A 223 5.31 8.15 -7.70
CA PHE A 223 4.07 7.91 -8.42
C PHE A 223 3.58 9.19 -9.12
N THR A 224 4.12 10.33 -8.73
CA THR A 224 3.70 11.62 -9.23
C THR A 224 4.54 12.04 -10.42
N ASP A 225 3.89 12.28 -11.54
CA ASP A 225 4.44 13.08 -12.62
C ASP A 225 4.28 14.55 -12.22
N GLU A 226 5.37 15.20 -11.85
CA GLU A 226 5.36 16.60 -11.40
C GLU A 226 4.78 17.55 -12.45
N SER A 227 4.87 17.19 -13.73
CA SER A 227 4.26 17.98 -14.83
C SER A 227 2.72 17.95 -14.82
N LYS A 228 2.14 17.07 -14.01
CA LYS A 228 0.69 16.85 -13.88
C LYS A 228 0.19 17.05 -12.45
N ASP A 229 0.97 17.70 -11.60
CA ASP A 229 0.54 18.05 -10.26
C ASP A 229 -0.68 18.97 -10.34
N ILE A 230 -1.69 18.63 -9.54
CA ILE A 230 -2.84 19.49 -9.33
C ILE A 230 -2.35 20.72 -8.58
N GLU A 231 -2.62 21.89 -9.10
CA GLU A 231 -2.47 23.09 -8.32
C GLU A 231 -3.56 23.11 -7.23
N VAL A 232 -3.16 22.77 -6.01
CA VAL A 232 -4.04 22.75 -4.85
C VAL A 232 -4.14 24.18 -4.33
N ASP A 233 -5.32 24.76 -4.42
CA ASP A 233 -5.55 26.10 -3.90
C ASP A 233 -5.56 26.14 -2.36
N LYS A 234 -5.37 27.33 -1.80
CA LYS A 234 -5.28 27.55 -0.36
C LYS A 234 -6.56 27.16 0.38
N ASP A 235 -7.71 27.27 -0.26
CA ASP A 235 -8.99 26.89 0.35
C ASP A 235 -9.09 25.38 0.49
N THR A 236 -8.58 24.62 -0.48
CA THR A 236 -8.48 23.15 -0.42
C THR A 236 -7.47 22.70 0.64
N GLU A 237 -6.36 23.44 0.81
CA GLU A 237 -5.41 23.15 1.91
C GLU A 237 -6.06 23.35 3.29
N ILE A 238 -6.76 24.47 3.51
CA ILE A 238 -7.48 24.77 4.76
C ILE A 238 -8.54 23.70 5.03
N LEU A 239 -9.27 23.32 4.00
CA LEU A 239 -10.25 22.26 4.05
C LEU A 239 -9.63 20.94 4.52
N PHE A 240 -8.50 20.57 3.94
CA PHE A 240 -7.77 19.37 4.28
C PHE A 240 -7.24 19.39 5.73
N GLU A 241 -6.76 20.54 6.21
CA GLU A 241 -6.39 20.72 7.62
C GLU A 241 -7.57 20.45 8.55
N ASN A 242 -8.76 20.90 8.18
CA ASN A 242 -9.99 20.66 8.96
C ASN A 242 -10.38 19.17 8.93
N VAL A 243 -10.27 18.48 7.79
CA VAL A 243 -10.47 17.01 7.73
C VAL A 243 -9.53 16.31 8.69
N ILE A 244 -8.27 16.68 8.71
CA ILE A 244 -7.26 16.10 9.60
C ILE A 244 -7.61 16.32 11.06
N LYS A 245 -8.02 17.53 11.43
CA LYS A 245 -8.45 17.86 12.80
C LYS A 245 -9.65 17.00 13.23
N HIS A 246 -10.64 16.84 12.36
CA HIS A 246 -11.80 15.98 12.62
C HIS A 246 -11.42 14.49 12.72
N LEU A 247 -10.60 14.00 11.82
CA LEU A 247 -10.15 12.60 11.86
C LEU A 247 -9.36 12.25 13.12
N ARG A 248 -8.72 13.25 13.76
CA ARG A 248 -8.04 13.05 15.06
C ARG A 248 -9.01 12.87 16.22
N ALA A 249 -10.13 13.56 16.18
CA ALA A 249 -11.13 13.52 17.24
C ALA A 249 -11.91 12.19 17.27
N PHE A 250 -11.90 11.42 16.16
CA PHE A 250 -12.65 10.18 16.03
C PHE A 250 -11.74 8.95 16.13
N ASP A 251 -12.21 7.91 16.82
CA ASP A 251 -11.62 6.57 16.68
C ASP A 251 -12.02 5.95 15.33
N MET A 252 -11.42 4.79 15.02
CA MET A 252 -11.66 4.12 13.74
C MET A 252 -13.11 3.64 13.57
N GLU A 253 -13.79 3.31 14.65
CA GLU A 253 -15.19 2.87 14.63
C GLU A 253 -16.10 4.05 14.35
N ASN A 254 -15.85 5.19 15.01
CA ASN A 254 -16.60 6.42 14.80
C ASN A 254 -16.44 6.98 13.38
N ILE A 255 -15.28 6.82 12.76
CA ILE A 255 -15.11 7.19 11.35
C ILE A 255 -16.01 6.37 10.45
N LYS A 256 -16.20 5.08 10.74
CA LYS A 256 -17.05 4.20 9.93
C LYS A 256 -18.55 4.46 10.14
N THR A 257 -18.94 4.87 11.34
CA THR A 257 -20.35 4.99 11.73
C THR A 257 -20.92 6.40 11.66
N ASN A 258 -20.09 7.44 11.90
CA ASN A 258 -20.51 8.85 11.98
C ASN A 258 -19.95 9.72 10.85
N TYR A 259 -19.64 9.11 9.76
CA TYR A 259 -19.07 9.70 8.56
C TYR A 259 -19.91 10.88 7.97
N GLU A 260 -21.16 11.03 8.39
CA GLU A 260 -22.22 11.52 7.52
C GLU A 260 -22.36 13.03 7.38
N LYS A 261 -21.89 13.90 8.24
CA LYS A 261 -22.24 15.32 8.08
C LYS A 261 -21.10 16.24 7.64
N ASP A 262 -19.96 16.15 8.29
CA ASP A 262 -18.90 17.14 8.04
C ASP A 262 -17.89 16.68 6.96
N ILE A 263 -17.70 15.37 6.85
CA ILE A 263 -16.71 14.80 5.94
C ILE A 263 -17.23 14.74 4.50
N ASN A 264 -18.54 14.50 4.31
CA ASN A 264 -19.15 14.54 2.97
C ASN A 264 -18.98 15.89 2.29
N ASN A 265 -19.06 17.00 3.04
CA ASN A 265 -18.82 18.33 2.48
C ASN A 265 -17.42 18.47 1.88
N TYR A 266 -16.41 17.81 2.45
CA TYR A 266 -15.05 17.87 1.92
C TYR A 266 -14.92 17.14 0.60
N PHE A 267 -15.51 15.96 0.50
CA PHE A 267 -15.50 15.22 -0.76
C PHE A 267 -16.31 15.91 -1.84
N ASN A 268 -17.44 16.54 -1.48
CA ASN A 268 -18.22 17.32 -2.43
C ASN A 268 -17.40 18.48 -3.02
N ILE A 269 -16.62 19.19 -2.21
CA ILE A 269 -15.75 20.25 -2.71
C ILE A 269 -14.66 19.73 -3.63
N ILE A 270 -14.06 18.56 -3.30
CA ILE A 270 -13.11 17.92 -4.21
C ILE A 270 -13.83 17.51 -5.50
N ASP A 271 -15.03 16.97 -5.40
CA ASP A 271 -15.84 16.55 -6.53
C ASP A 271 -16.25 17.72 -7.46
N GLU A 272 -16.49 18.89 -6.88
CA GLU A 272 -16.83 20.10 -7.62
C GLU A 272 -15.61 20.74 -8.29
N LYS A 273 -14.45 20.75 -7.62
CA LYS A 273 -13.24 21.38 -8.11
C LYS A 273 -12.45 20.51 -9.09
N TYR A 274 -12.47 19.21 -8.94
CA TYR A 274 -11.65 18.28 -9.68
C TYR A 274 -12.52 17.21 -10.37
N ASP A 275 -12.67 17.29 -11.68
CA ASP A 275 -13.49 16.35 -12.45
C ASP A 275 -12.85 14.98 -12.70
N GLY A 276 -11.62 14.81 -12.27
CA GLY A 276 -10.85 13.57 -12.38
C GLY A 276 -10.32 13.24 -13.77
N LYS A 277 -10.74 13.95 -14.82
CA LYS A 277 -10.37 13.59 -16.20
C LYS A 277 -8.91 13.86 -16.56
N GLY A 278 -8.26 14.82 -15.90
CA GLY A 278 -6.85 15.13 -16.11
C GLY A 278 -5.87 14.33 -15.25
N PHE A 279 -6.38 13.62 -14.24
CA PHE A 279 -5.57 12.99 -13.16
C PHE A 279 -5.15 11.55 -13.42
N PHE A 280 -5.76 10.91 -14.40
CA PHE A 280 -5.43 9.53 -14.76
C PHE A 280 -4.28 9.50 -15.78
N ALA A 281 -3.21 10.24 -15.49
CA ALA A 281 -1.97 9.98 -16.21
C ALA A 281 -1.62 8.50 -16.03
N ASP A 282 -1.28 7.84 -17.11
CA ASP A 282 -0.81 6.48 -17.05
C ASP A 282 0.55 6.46 -16.35
N THR A 283 0.52 6.30 -15.04
CA THR A 283 1.71 6.20 -14.20
C THR A 283 2.40 4.83 -14.34
N ARG A 284 1.87 3.94 -15.19
CA ARG A 284 2.42 2.60 -15.38
C ARG A 284 3.83 2.64 -15.92
N GLU A 285 4.11 3.51 -16.90
CA GLU A 285 5.46 3.61 -17.47
C GLU A 285 6.46 4.19 -16.46
N LEU A 286 6.04 5.17 -15.65
CA LEU A 286 6.87 5.70 -14.58
C LEU A 286 7.21 4.64 -13.52
N ILE A 287 6.22 3.88 -13.09
CA ILE A 287 6.41 2.76 -12.15
C ILE A 287 7.26 1.66 -12.78
N LYS A 288 7.03 1.34 -14.05
CA LYS A 288 7.79 0.33 -14.79
C LYS A 288 9.28 0.65 -14.81
N ASN A 289 9.66 1.87 -15.13
CA ASN A 289 11.05 2.29 -15.18
C ASN A 289 11.73 2.18 -13.81
N GLN A 290 11.03 2.54 -12.74
CA GLN A 290 11.53 2.38 -11.37
C GLN A 290 11.63 0.89 -10.95
N VAL A 291 10.71 0.05 -11.40
CA VAL A 291 10.77 -1.41 -11.18
C VAL A 291 11.94 -2.02 -11.92
N ILE A 292 12.20 -1.62 -13.17
CA ILE A 292 13.36 -2.08 -13.93
C ILE A 292 14.65 -1.69 -13.19
N ASP A 293 14.79 -0.43 -12.80
CA ASP A 293 15.97 0.03 -12.05
C ASP A 293 16.16 -0.76 -10.73
N LEU A 294 15.08 -1.03 -10.02
CA LEU A 294 15.09 -1.82 -8.79
C LEU A 294 15.56 -3.26 -9.02
N LEU A 295 15.09 -3.90 -10.08
CA LEU A 295 15.46 -5.31 -10.38
C LEU A 295 16.88 -5.45 -10.93
N GLU A 296 17.38 -4.48 -11.68
CA GLU A 296 18.71 -4.49 -12.32
C GLU A 296 19.81 -3.97 -11.40
N ASN A 297 19.56 -2.85 -10.75
CA ASN A 297 20.55 -2.11 -9.96
C ASN A 297 20.44 -2.33 -8.46
N GLY A 298 19.36 -2.97 -8.03
CA GLY A 298 19.10 -3.25 -6.63
C GLY A 298 18.35 -2.13 -5.90
N ILE A 299 18.18 -2.33 -4.61
CA ILE A 299 17.35 -1.53 -3.74
C ILE A 299 18.19 -0.63 -2.87
N ASN A 300 17.81 0.63 -2.74
CA ASN A 300 18.53 1.58 -1.92
C ASN A 300 18.46 1.19 -0.44
N LYS A 301 19.62 1.12 0.20
CA LYS A 301 19.71 1.01 1.66
C LYS A 301 19.55 2.42 2.23
N LEU A 302 18.48 2.64 2.97
CA LEU A 302 18.26 3.91 3.68
C LEU A 302 19.09 3.98 4.95
#